data_f188d0aa4b7340e9e9e82806f57b710c
#
_entry.id   f188d0aa4b7340e9e9e82806f57b710c
#
_cell.length_a   1.000
_cell.length_b   1.000
_cell.length_c   1.000
_cell.angle_alpha   90.00
_cell.angle_beta   90.00
_cell.angle_gamma   90.00
#
_symmetry.space_group_name_H-M   'P 1'
#
loop_
_entity.id
_entity.type
_entity.pdbx_description
1 polymer ?
#
loop_
_entity_poly.entity_id
_entity_poly.type
_entity_poly.pdbx_seq_one_letter_code
_entity_poly.pdbx_strand_id
1 'polypeptide(L)'
;MKLRRSGILPFVLCGMAVSVFALPPQLSKEDVNTPAVRVSARLVLVDAVVTDKSGQRITGLTKDDFTLLENGKPQKISAFSFEVPESPSPRPPLPPNVYTNRPEYDMPKGPLTILLLDGLNTALADQGYARSQMLKYLGTQLQPGQPVAVYTLAGSLRLLQDFTGDVALLKAAVEKFNPQTSVEMQVENVAAVLPNLHITGDVGVGSGARVDNLRIVFARMAEFMSEQTKLALQDRVYRTAAALRLIAGRVGGYPGRKNLIWVSAGFPIDVTSQVVQLTTDSDLLAQGNTNATPQVRVEQSYEDLLRELASELTDAQVSVYSVDARGLVGSTLADASRQGTNEVGMLQTGAEYGAHVARANSEVQASQDTLLTLARESGGQFFKTGNDVSGAVGSSIADGSAYYMLGYVPESKDWDGKFRKIQVKVNRPGCELRYRTGYYAKDPLRWDKNKAKNDPDLVGAMSMGSPALTMVVFDSRVILPPPASQVKVPVEFLINPKTIAGEEMKDGGRHFGLEFHVAAYSPEGKLIAHVDKGMDAPVKADRLQAYLQQGIPFRAELDLPAGQYRLRLAVRDTHTGFLGTTEIPLNLASK
;
A
#
# COMPACT_ATOMS: atom_id res chain seq x y z
N MET A 1 1.80 -25.40 21.07
CA MET A 1 0.92 -25.08 22.21
C MET A 1 -0.50 -25.02 21.67
N LYS A 2 -1.36 -25.98 22.06
CA LYS A 2 -2.69 -26.18 21.46
C LYS A 2 -3.65 -25.08 21.91
N LEU A 3 -4.13 -24.23 21.01
CA LEU A 3 -5.22 -23.28 21.25
C LEU A 3 -6.57 -24.01 21.25
N ARG A 4 -7.30 -23.85 22.35
CA ARG A 4 -8.66 -24.34 22.53
C ARG A 4 -9.63 -23.58 21.62
N ARG A 5 -10.45 -24.33 20.88
CA ARG A 5 -11.62 -23.85 20.18
C ARG A 5 -12.65 -23.32 21.19
N SER A 6 -12.98 -22.03 21.14
CA SER A 6 -14.19 -21.49 21.77
C SER A 6 -15.28 -21.42 20.71
N GLY A 7 -16.38 -22.13 21.01
CA GLY A 7 -17.53 -22.26 20.13
C GLY A 7 -18.28 -20.94 19.98
N ILE A 8 -18.87 -20.77 18.82
CA ILE A 8 -19.84 -19.72 18.47
C ILE A 8 -21.14 -20.05 19.19
N LEU A 9 -21.52 -19.25 20.19
CA LEU A 9 -22.87 -19.26 20.76
C LEU A 9 -23.74 -18.24 20.02
N PRO A 10 -24.97 -18.60 19.64
CA PRO A 10 -25.91 -17.63 19.11
C PRO A 10 -26.43 -16.75 20.26
N PHE A 11 -26.20 -15.44 20.15
CA PHE A 11 -26.66 -14.46 21.15
C PHE A 11 -28.15 -14.16 20.96
N VAL A 12 -28.94 -14.59 21.91
CA VAL A 12 -30.32 -14.15 22.13
C VAL A 12 -30.28 -12.69 22.60
N LEU A 13 -31.02 -11.83 21.91
CA LEU A 13 -31.21 -10.42 22.29
C LEU A 13 -31.94 -10.33 23.63
N CYS A 14 -31.20 -10.19 24.71
CA CYS A 14 -31.76 -9.80 25.99
C CYS A 14 -31.75 -8.27 26.07
N GLY A 15 -32.92 -7.67 26.26
CA GLY A 15 -33.10 -6.23 26.32
C GLY A 15 -32.30 -5.62 27.49
N MET A 16 -31.18 -4.97 27.19
CA MET A 16 -30.47 -4.10 28.12
C MET A 16 -30.83 -2.63 27.85
N ALA A 17 -31.15 -1.93 28.92
CA ALA A 17 -31.41 -0.51 28.93
C ALA A 17 -30.27 0.24 28.25
N VAL A 18 -30.56 0.78 27.09
CA VAL A 18 -29.68 1.65 26.32
C VAL A 18 -29.51 2.92 27.12
N SER A 19 -28.35 3.09 27.74
CA SER A 19 -27.90 4.42 28.17
C SER A 19 -27.77 5.24 26.91
N VAL A 20 -28.70 6.14 26.69
CA VAL A 20 -28.82 6.99 25.52
C VAL A 20 -27.48 7.74 25.36
N PHE A 21 -26.73 7.43 24.31
CA PHE A 21 -25.82 8.39 23.73
C PHE A 21 -26.60 9.69 23.59
N ALA A 22 -26.25 10.73 24.34
CA ALA A 22 -26.74 12.07 24.02
C ALA A 22 -26.30 12.33 22.59
N LEU A 23 -27.25 12.31 21.68
CA LEU A 23 -27.05 12.50 20.24
C LEU A 23 -26.17 13.73 20.04
N PRO A 24 -25.09 13.63 19.28
CA PRO A 24 -24.49 14.84 18.72
C PRO A 24 -25.57 15.59 17.92
N PRO A 25 -25.47 16.93 17.83
CA PRO A 25 -26.45 17.72 17.11
C PRO A 25 -26.67 17.13 15.72
N GLN A 26 -27.93 17.03 15.32
CA GLN A 26 -28.37 16.47 14.06
C GLN A 26 -27.45 16.92 12.93
N LEU A 27 -26.89 15.96 12.21
CA LEU A 27 -26.20 16.19 10.96
C LEU A 27 -27.10 17.08 10.09
N SER A 28 -26.66 18.30 9.82
CA SER A 28 -27.29 19.16 8.84
C SER A 28 -27.41 18.38 7.53
N LYS A 29 -28.55 18.53 6.84
CA LYS A 29 -28.87 17.84 5.59
C LYS A 29 -27.98 18.24 4.40
N GLU A 30 -26.80 18.75 4.60
CA GLU A 30 -25.83 18.98 3.55
C GLU A 30 -25.07 17.69 3.32
N ASP A 31 -25.38 17.06 2.22
CA ASP A 31 -24.72 15.87 1.68
C ASP A 31 -23.22 16.13 1.49
N VAL A 32 -22.46 15.91 2.56
CA VAL A 32 -21.02 15.77 2.42
C VAL A 32 -20.78 14.50 1.59
N ASN A 33 -20.09 14.66 0.50
CA ASN A 33 -19.72 13.64 -0.47
C ASN A 33 -18.72 12.64 0.16
N THR A 34 -19.16 11.97 1.23
CA THR A 34 -18.40 10.84 1.79
C THR A 34 -18.44 9.74 0.73
N PRO A 35 -17.31 9.15 0.32
CA PRO A 35 -17.33 8.03 -0.60
C PRO A 35 -18.10 6.89 0.07
N ALA A 36 -19.41 6.83 -0.21
CA ALA A 36 -20.20 5.70 0.21
C ALA A 36 -19.70 4.46 -0.54
N VAL A 37 -19.46 3.36 0.16
CA VAL A 37 -19.34 2.06 -0.48
C VAL A 37 -20.67 1.81 -1.17
N ARG A 38 -20.77 2.14 -2.44
CA ARG A 38 -21.99 2.05 -3.23
C ARG A 38 -22.18 0.61 -3.69
N VAL A 39 -22.66 -0.23 -2.80
CA VAL A 39 -22.91 -1.66 -3.08
C VAL A 39 -24.14 -1.88 -3.98
N SER A 40 -25.05 -0.91 -4.09
CA SER A 40 -26.30 -1.08 -4.84
C SER A 40 -26.27 -0.65 -6.31
N ALA A 41 -25.35 0.21 -6.70
CA ALA A 41 -25.12 0.53 -8.11
C ALA A 41 -23.61 0.53 -8.31
N ARG A 42 -23.08 -0.55 -8.87
CA ARG A 42 -21.66 -0.81 -9.14
C ARG A 42 -21.08 0.25 -10.10
N LEU A 43 -20.93 1.47 -9.59
CA LEU A 43 -20.41 2.60 -10.34
C LEU A 43 -18.89 2.50 -10.38
N VAL A 44 -18.36 2.33 -11.56
CA VAL A 44 -16.91 2.40 -11.81
C VAL A 44 -16.56 3.85 -12.05
N LEU A 45 -15.72 4.43 -11.18
CA LEU A 45 -15.22 5.79 -11.33
C LEU A 45 -13.89 5.78 -12.07
N VAL A 46 -13.73 6.70 -13.02
CA VAL A 46 -12.51 6.88 -13.79
C VAL A 46 -12.12 8.35 -13.75
N ASP A 47 -11.05 8.63 -13.01
CA ASP A 47 -10.49 9.97 -12.93
C ASP A 47 -9.58 10.20 -14.12
N ALA A 48 -9.93 11.14 -15.00
CA ALA A 48 -9.21 11.45 -16.22
C ALA A 48 -8.55 12.84 -16.12
N VAL A 49 -7.22 12.88 -16.13
CA VAL A 49 -6.45 14.11 -16.29
C VAL A 49 -6.29 14.37 -17.78
N VAL A 50 -6.71 15.55 -18.24
CA VAL A 50 -6.63 15.96 -19.64
C VAL A 50 -5.69 17.16 -19.77
N THR A 51 -4.62 16.97 -20.55
CA THR A 51 -3.63 18.02 -20.82
C THR A 51 -3.43 18.22 -22.33
N ASP A 52 -2.84 19.32 -22.71
CA ASP A 52 -2.28 19.49 -24.04
C ASP A 52 -0.86 18.89 -24.12
N LYS A 53 -0.23 18.97 -25.30
CA LYS A 53 1.15 18.48 -25.52
C LYS A 53 2.22 19.22 -24.71
N SER A 54 1.92 20.40 -24.17
CA SER A 54 2.81 21.17 -23.30
C SER A 54 2.63 20.79 -21.82
N GLY A 55 1.67 19.90 -21.51
CA GLY A 55 1.32 19.51 -20.15
C GLY A 55 0.35 20.48 -19.46
N GLN A 56 -0.15 21.52 -20.17
CA GLN A 56 -1.17 22.41 -19.63
C GLN A 56 -2.53 21.73 -19.61
N ARG A 57 -3.29 21.97 -18.54
CA ARG A 57 -4.62 21.38 -18.38
C ARG A 57 -5.62 21.93 -19.34
N ILE A 58 -6.45 21.05 -19.84
CA ILE A 58 -7.60 21.40 -20.67
C ILE A 58 -8.84 21.36 -19.78
N THR A 59 -9.48 22.52 -19.62
CA THR A 59 -10.75 22.70 -18.88
C THR A 59 -11.91 22.92 -19.85
N GLY A 60 -13.15 22.88 -19.33
CA GLY A 60 -14.34 23.17 -20.12
C GLY A 60 -14.76 22.06 -21.06
N LEU A 61 -14.26 20.83 -20.89
CA LEU A 61 -14.80 19.67 -21.59
C LEU A 61 -16.13 19.26 -20.95
N THR A 62 -17.05 18.81 -21.79
CA THR A 62 -18.37 18.30 -21.41
C THR A 62 -18.38 16.78 -21.46
N LYS A 63 -19.44 16.16 -20.95
CA LYS A 63 -19.63 14.71 -21.03
C LYS A 63 -19.56 14.17 -22.46
N ASP A 64 -20.05 14.94 -23.44
CA ASP A 64 -20.14 14.54 -24.85
C ASP A 64 -18.78 14.57 -25.55
N ASP A 65 -17.79 15.25 -24.97
CA ASP A 65 -16.40 15.21 -25.46
C ASP A 65 -15.71 13.87 -25.14
N PHE A 66 -16.30 13.02 -24.27
CA PHE A 66 -15.68 11.78 -23.83
C PHE A 66 -16.36 10.55 -24.42
N THR A 67 -15.56 9.58 -24.84
CA THR A 67 -16.00 8.23 -25.18
C THR A 67 -15.32 7.26 -24.23
N LEU A 68 -16.12 6.46 -23.50
CA LEU A 68 -15.63 5.46 -22.56
C LEU A 68 -15.97 4.06 -23.08
N LEU A 69 -14.97 3.17 -23.09
CA LEU A 69 -15.15 1.77 -23.49
C LEU A 69 -14.64 0.84 -22.38
N GLU A 70 -15.36 -0.27 -22.16
CA GLU A 70 -14.91 -1.39 -21.36
C GLU A 70 -14.74 -2.61 -22.26
N ASN A 71 -13.55 -3.23 -22.23
CA ASN A 71 -13.20 -4.35 -23.12
C ASN A 71 -13.57 -4.08 -24.61
N GLY A 72 -13.39 -2.83 -25.06
CA GLY A 72 -13.73 -2.38 -26.41
C GLY A 72 -15.21 -2.08 -26.66
N LYS A 73 -16.11 -2.32 -25.71
CA LYS A 73 -17.54 -2.01 -25.83
C LYS A 73 -17.83 -0.62 -25.24
N PRO A 74 -18.56 0.25 -25.95
CA PRO A 74 -18.96 1.55 -25.43
C PRO A 74 -19.79 1.44 -24.15
N GLN A 75 -19.51 2.29 -23.17
CA GLN A 75 -20.24 2.39 -21.91
C GLN A 75 -20.90 3.75 -21.79
N LYS A 76 -22.11 3.77 -21.20
CA LYS A 76 -22.83 5.02 -20.96
C LYS A 76 -22.26 5.69 -19.71
N ILE A 77 -21.70 6.88 -19.87
CA ILE A 77 -21.28 7.72 -18.74
C ILE A 77 -22.55 8.16 -17.99
N SER A 78 -22.72 7.70 -16.77
CA SER A 78 -23.86 7.98 -15.91
C SER A 78 -23.60 9.09 -14.88
N ALA A 79 -22.32 9.33 -14.52
CA ALA A 79 -21.88 10.44 -13.70
C ALA A 79 -20.72 11.17 -14.39
N PHE A 80 -20.75 12.50 -14.34
CA PHE A 80 -19.71 13.34 -14.95
C PHE A 80 -19.55 14.61 -14.11
N SER A 81 -18.33 14.93 -13.74
CA SER A 81 -17.99 16.20 -13.09
C SER A 81 -16.57 16.64 -13.43
N PHE A 82 -16.33 17.92 -13.38
CA PHE A 82 -14.98 18.49 -13.37
C PHE A 82 -14.65 18.82 -11.92
N GLU A 83 -13.70 18.07 -11.38
CA GLU A 83 -13.32 18.16 -9.98
C GLU A 83 -12.14 19.11 -9.80
N VAL A 84 -12.35 20.11 -8.96
CA VAL A 84 -11.30 20.94 -8.39
C VAL A 84 -11.39 20.77 -6.89
N PRO A 85 -10.33 20.38 -6.18
CA PRO A 85 -10.38 20.16 -4.75
C PRO A 85 -10.85 21.40 -4.00
N GLU A 86 -11.99 21.28 -3.33
CA GLU A 86 -12.55 22.34 -2.50
C GLU A 86 -11.96 22.31 -1.09
N SER A 87 -11.95 23.46 -0.44
CA SER A 87 -11.58 23.52 0.97
C SER A 87 -12.73 22.97 1.83
N PRO A 88 -12.45 22.02 2.76
CA PRO A 88 -13.48 21.52 3.65
C PRO A 88 -14.06 22.63 4.53
N SER A 89 -15.36 22.56 4.77
CA SER A 89 -16.02 23.46 5.72
C SER A 89 -15.57 23.17 7.15
N PRO A 90 -15.37 24.19 7.99
CA PRO A 90 -15.05 24.00 9.39
C PRO A 90 -16.10 23.15 10.10
N ARG A 91 -15.69 22.17 10.89
CA ARG A 91 -16.59 21.35 11.69
C ARG A 91 -16.50 21.69 13.18
N PRO A 92 -17.57 21.49 13.94
CA PRO A 92 -17.52 21.66 15.38
C PRO A 92 -16.53 20.66 16.00
N PRO A 93 -15.83 21.02 17.09
CA PRO A 93 -14.92 20.12 17.78
C PRO A 93 -15.67 18.88 18.29
N LEU A 94 -14.95 17.74 18.35
CA LEU A 94 -15.50 16.52 18.93
C LEU A 94 -15.81 16.73 20.43
N PRO A 95 -16.85 16.07 20.96
CA PRO A 95 -17.10 16.06 22.41
C PRO A 95 -15.90 15.45 23.16
N PRO A 96 -15.71 15.78 24.44
CA PRO A 96 -14.66 15.20 25.27
C PRO A 96 -14.71 13.66 25.28
N ASN A 97 -13.54 13.00 25.24
CA ASN A 97 -13.38 11.54 25.21
C ASN A 97 -14.02 10.83 23.99
N VAL A 98 -14.38 11.57 22.95
CA VAL A 98 -14.79 11.02 21.65
C VAL A 98 -13.62 11.14 20.68
N TYR A 99 -13.29 10.03 20.06
CA TYR A 99 -12.22 9.90 19.06
C TYR A 99 -12.83 9.37 17.76
N THR A 100 -12.27 9.75 16.64
CA THR A 100 -12.79 9.36 15.34
C THR A 100 -11.67 9.14 14.33
N ASN A 101 -11.93 8.31 13.33
CA ASN A 101 -11.14 8.24 12.11
C ASN A 101 -11.84 8.91 10.92
N ARG A 102 -12.83 9.76 11.17
CA ARG A 102 -13.54 10.49 10.11
C ARG A 102 -12.60 11.45 9.41
N PRO A 103 -12.41 11.30 8.08
CA PRO A 103 -11.54 12.19 7.30
C PRO A 103 -11.87 13.68 7.48
N GLU A 104 -13.14 13.99 7.66
CA GLU A 104 -13.61 15.38 7.73
C GLU A 104 -13.06 16.20 8.92
N TYR A 105 -12.59 15.53 9.96
CA TYR A 105 -11.97 16.18 11.12
C TYR A 105 -10.48 16.43 10.96
N ASP A 106 -9.86 15.74 9.99
CA ASP A 106 -8.41 15.78 9.72
C ASP A 106 -8.12 16.17 8.25
N MET A 107 -9.13 16.70 7.54
CA MET A 107 -9.01 16.97 6.10
C MET A 107 -8.32 18.30 5.85
N PRO A 108 -7.11 18.28 5.28
CA PRO A 108 -6.44 19.51 4.89
C PRO A 108 -7.10 20.09 3.62
N LYS A 109 -6.84 21.37 3.37
CA LYS A 109 -7.36 22.09 2.20
C LYS A 109 -6.55 21.71 0.96
N GLY A 110 -7.23 21.31 -0.11
CA GLY A 110 -6.62 21.05 -1.41
C GLY A 110 -6.35 19.56 -1.72
N PRO A 111 -5.73 19.28 -2.88
CA PRO A 111 -5.46 17.91 -3.32
C PRO A 111 -4.43 17.22 -2.41
N LEU A 112 -4.80 16.05 -1.92
CA LEU A 112 -3.91 15.28 -1.03
C LEU A 112 -2.73 14.69 -1.81
N THR A 113 -1.53 14.96 -1.34
CA THR A 113 -0.31 14.40 -1.88
C THR A 113 0.44 13.61 -0.82
N ILE A 114 0.85 12.42 -1.17
CA ILE A 114 1.63 11.51 -0.32
C ILE A 114 3.00 11.37 -0.95
N LEU A 115 4.05 11.67 -0.20
CA LEU A 115 5.44 11.38 -0.56
C LEU A 115 5.87 10.09 0.13
N LEU A 116 6.22 9.07 -0.63
CA LEU A 116 6.76 7.81 -0.13
C LEU A 116 8.22 7.69 -0.53
N LEU A 117 9.11 7.74 0.47
CA LEU A 117 10.54 7.47 0.32
C LEU A 117 10.80 5.98 0.56
N ASP A 118 11.15 5.27 -0.49
CA ASP A 118 11.31 3.82 -0.45
C ASP A 118 12.76 3.42 -0.20
N GLY A 119 13.09 3.17 1.06
CA GLY A 119 14.38 2.63 1.47
C GLY A 119 14.46 1.10 1.42
N LEU A 120 13.32 0.39 1.24
CA LEU A 120 13.29 -1.06 1.13
C LEU A 120 13.81 -1.52 -0.25
N ASN A 121 13.42 -0.79 -1.30
CA ASN A 121 13.71 -1.14 -2.70
C ASN A 121 14.76 -0.22 -3.36
N THR A 122 15.45 0.61 -2.59
CA THR A 122 16.39 1.61 -3.13
C THR A 122 17.75 1.46 -2.47
N ALA A 123 18.81 1.42 -3.25
CA ALA A 123 20.17 1.33 -2.75
C ALA A 123 20.55 2.56 -1.91
N LEU A 124 21.45 2.39 -0.94
CA LEU A 124 21.82 3.42 0.03
C LEU A 124 22.25 4.75 -0.61
N ALA A 125 23.05 4.69 -1.67
CA ALA A 125 23.52 5.86 -2.40
C ALA A 125 22.36 6.63 -3.05
N ASP A 126 21.41 5.90 -3.66
CA ASP A 126 20.23 6.46 -4.32
C ASP A 126 19.23 7.03 -3.32
N GLN A 127 19.11 6.43 -2.13
CA GLN A 127 18.30 6.99 -1.04
C GLN A 127 18.80 8.37 -0.61
N GLY A 128 20.12 8.54 -0.49
CA GLY A 128 20.73 9.83 -0.17
C GLY A 128 20.45 10.88 -1.24
N TYR A 129 20.56 10.49 -2.50
CA TYR A 129 20.22 11.34 -3.64
C TYR A 129 18.74 11.72 -3.65
N ALA A 130 17.82 10.75 -3.56
CA ALA A 130 16.39 10.98 -3.50
C ALA A 130 15.99 11.93 -2.37
N ARG A 131 16.56 11.75 -1.17
CA ARG A 131 16.37 12.64 -0.01
C ARG A 131 16.80 14.08 -0.33
N SER A 132 17.96 14.28 -0.94
CA SER A 132 18.48 15.62 -1.28
C SER A 132 17.59 16.34 -2.30
N GLN A 133 17.11 15.61 -3.32
CA GLN A 133 16.21 16.14 -4.34
C GLN A 133 14.82 16.48 -3.76
N MET A 134 14.35 15.69 -2.81
CA MET A 134 13.10 15.95 -2.10
C MET A 134 13.20 17.23 -1.26
N LEU A 135 14.29 17.42 -0.52
CA LEU A 135 14.54 18.66 0.24
C LEU A 135 14.62 19.87 -0.68
N LYS A 136 15.24 19.73 -1.85
CA LYS A 136 15.28 20.77 -2.89
C LYS A 136 13.87 21.13 -3.35
N TYR A 137 13.04 20.12 -3.69
CA TYR A 137 11.65 20.34 -4.10
C TYR A 137 10.85 21.10 -3.03
N LEU A 138 10.86 20.60 -1.79
CA LEU A 138 10.15 21.22 -0.66
C LEU A 138 10.62 22.65 -0.38
N GLY A 139 11.88 22.96 -0.72
CA GLY A 139 12.47 24.28 -0.50
C GLY A 139 12.18 25.30 -1.59
N THR A 140 11.91 24.87 -2.82
CA THR A 140 11.90 25.76 -4.00
C THR A 140 10.63 25.72 -4.81
N GLN A 141 9.85 24.62 -4.75
CA GLN A 141 8.74 24.41 -5.67
C GLN A 141 7.40 24.15 -4.98
N LEU A 142 7.38 23.66 -3.73
CA LEU A 142 6.14 23.40 -3.02
C LEU A 142 5.41 24.71 -2.73
N GLN A 143 4.16 24.80 -3.17
CA GLN A 143 3.32 25.95 -2.87
C GLN A 143 2.85 25.92 -1.41
N PRO A 144 2.95 27.05 -0.67
CA PRO A 144 2.46 27.14 0.71
C PRO A 144 1.00 26.72 0.83
N GLY A 145 0.68 25.95 1.85
CA GLY A 145 -0.68 25.47 2.11
C GLY A 145 -1.10 24.23 1.34
N GLN A 146 -0.26 23.70 0.45
CA GLN A 146 -0.54 22.45 -0.23
C GLN A 146 -0.32 21.25 0.70
N PRO A 147 -1.35 20.40 0.93
CA PRO A 147 -1.26 19.32 1.90
C PRO A 147 -0.40 18.17 1.38
N VAL A 148 0.69 17.92 2.09
CA VAL A 148 1.61 16.83 1.81
C VAL A 148 1.82 16.01 3.07
N ALA A 149 1.73 14.68 2.97
CA ALA A 149 2.18 13.74 3.99
C ALA A 149 3.48 13.06 3.54
N VAL A 150 4.36 12.76 4.49
CA VAL A 150 5.66 12.11 4.22
C VAL A 150 5.70 10.77 4.92
N TYR A 151 5.91 9.73 4.13
CA TYR A 151 6.08 8.35 4.56
C TYR A 151 7.45 7.83 4.16
N THR A 152 7.93 6.85 4.89
CA THR A 152 9.10 6.05 4.52
C THR A 152 8.78 4.56 4.62
N LEU A 153 9.33 3.80 3.69
CA LEU A 153 9.30 2.35 3.68
C LEU A 153 10.73 1.83 3.83
N ALA A 154 10.97 1.15 4.94
CA ALA A 154 12.22 0.42 5.18
C ALA A 154 11.88 -1.01 5.62
N GLY A 155 11.94 -1.35 6.89
CA GLY A 155 11.41 -2.63 7.40
C GLY A 155 9.87 -2.66 7.47
N SER A 156 9.24 -1.49 7.62
CA SER A 156 7.78 -1.28 7.61
C SER A 156 7.45 0.13 7.13
N LEU A 157 6.18 0.34 6.78
CA LEU A 157 5.68 1.69 6.47
C LEU A 157 5.66 2.54 7.74
N ARG A 158 6.27 3.72 7.69
CA ARG A 158 6.26 4.71 8.78
C ARG A 158 5.80 6.06 8.30
N LEU A 159 4.91 6.68 9.06
CA LEU A 159 4.51 8.06 8.88
C LEU A 159 5.57 8.97 9.55
N LEU A 160 6.24 9.81 8.76
CA LEU A 160 7.19 10.79 9.28
C LEU A 160 6.50 12.13 9.58
N GLN A 161 5.54 12.53 8.73
CA GLN A 161 4.72 13.72 8.89
C GLN A 161 3.36 13.50 8.24
N ASP A 162 2.30 13.71 9.00
CA ASP A 162 0.94 13.70 8.46
C ASP A 162 0.66 14.97 7.65
N PHE A 163 -0.46 14.99 6.92
CA PHE A 163 -0.79 16.03 5.97
C PHE A 163 -0.63 17.44 6.58
N THR A 164 0.24 18.21 5.98
CA THR A 164 0.48 19.62 6.35
C THR A 164 0.89 20.43 5.13
N GLY A 165 0.56 21.71 5.12
CA GLY A 165 1.09 22.69 4.17
C GLY A 165 2.29 23.48 4.71
N ASP A 166 2.80 23.11 5.90
CA ASP A 166 3.97 23.74 6.51
C ASP A 166 5.27 23.12 5.95
N VAL A 167 5.95 23.88 5.12
CA VAL A 167 7.21 23.47 4.46
C VAL A 167 8.30 23.13 5.47
N ALA A 168 8.35 23.81 6.62
CA ALA A 168 9.39 23.56 7.63
C ALA A 168 9.20 22.19 8.29
N LEU A 169 7.97 21.82 8.62
CA LEU A 169 7.62 20.50 9.15
C LEU A 169 7.92 19.38 8.14
N LEU A 170 7.58 19.61 6.87
CA LEU A 170 7.87 18.64 5.81
C LEU A 170 9.36 18.42 5.59
N LYS A 171 10.16 19.51 5.59
CA LYS A 171 11.62 19.40 5.50
C LYS A 171 12.20 18.64 6.70
N ALA A 172 11.79 18.99 7.92
CA ALA A 172 12.22 18.30 9.13
C ALA A 172 11.86 16.81 9.12
N ALA A 173 10.72 16.42 8.51
CA ALA A 173 10.34 15.04 8.33
C ALA A 173 11.26 14.30 7.34
N VAL A 174 11.54 14.89 6.18
CA VAL A 174 12.47 14.31 5.19
C VAL A 174 13.90 14.24 5.75
N GLU A 175 14.33 15.19 6.58
CA GLU A 175 15.61 15.17 7.26
C GLU A 175 15.74 14.02 8.27
N LYS A 176 14.63 13.59 8.89
CA LYS A 176 14.59 12.41 9.77
C LYS A 176 14.69 11.08 9.02
N PHE A 177 14.47 11.08 7.70
CA PHE A 177 14.70 9.89 6.90
C PHE A 177 16.19 9.55 6.93
N ASN A 178 16.51 8.40 7.52
CA ASN A 178 17.87 7.90 7.63
C ASN A 178 18.10 6.78 6.61
N PRO A 179 18.86 7.03 5.53
CA PRO A 179 19.16 6.01 4.53
C PRO A 179 19.85 4.79 5.15
N GLN A 180 19.39 3.60 4.81
CA GLN A 180 19.98 2.32 5.26
C GLN A 180 19.73 1.25 4.20
N THR A 181 20.68 0.31 4.08
CA THR A 181 20.48 -0.87 3.23
C THR A 181 19.53 -1.83 3.94
N SER A 182 18.46 -2.24 3.26
CA SER A 182 17.55 -3.26 3.80
C SER A 182 18.25 -4.61 3.94
N VAL A 183 17.81 -5.43 4.89
CA VAL A 183 18.38 -6.78 5.12
C VAL A 183 18.19 -7.63 3.87
N GLU A 184 17.06 -7.49 3.20
CA GLU A 184 16.71 -8.22 1.98
C GLU A 184 17.68 -7.89 0.83
N MET A 185 18.01 -6.60 0.63
CA MET A 185 19.01 -6.19 -0.36
C MET A 185 20.45 -6.63 0.01
N GLN A 186 20.76 -6.72 1.30
CA GLN A 186 22.05 -7.27 1.74
C GLN A 186 22.19 -8.74 1.34
N VAL A 187 21.14 -9.55 1.53
CA VAL A 187 21.11 -10.95 1.12
C VAL A 187 21.29 -11.08 -0.40
N GLU A 188 20.57 -10.25 -1.17
CA GLU A 188 20.71 -10.24 -2.64
C GLU A 188 22.12 -9.87 -3.09
N ASN A 189 22.74 -8.89 -2.47
CA ASN A 189 24.12 -8.47 -2.78
C ASN A 189 25.13 -9.55 -2.47
N VAL A 190 25.01 -10.25 -1.34
CA VAL A 190 25.92 -11.36 -0.99
C VAL A 190 25.74 -12.53 -1.97
N ALA A 191 24.50 -12.84 -2.35
CA ALA A 191 24.22 -13.91 -3.30
C ALA A 191 24.78 -13.61 -4.71
N ALA A 192 24.83 -12.34 -5.12
CA ALA A 192 25.38 -11.94 -6.41
C ALA A 192 26.89 -12.15 -6.52
N VAL A 193 27.60 -12.16 -5.39
CA VAL A 193 29.07 -12.32 -5.35
C VAL A 193 29.50 -13.79 -5.43
N LEU A 194 28.75 -14.69 -4.80
CA LEU A 194 29.14 -16.11 -4.64
C LEU A 194 29.31 -16.90 -5.93
N PRO A 195 28.48 -16.75 -6.98
CA PRO A 195 28.63 -17.47 -8.24
C PRO A 195 29.94 -17.16 -8.99
N ASN A 196 30.55 -16.03 -8.69
CA ASN A 196 31.78 -15.57 -9.33
C ASN A 196 33.07 -16.04 -8.60
N LEU A 197 32.93 -16.82 -7.53
CA LEU A 197 34.06 -17.44 -6.86
C LEU A 197 34.59 -18.63 -7.68
N HIS A 198 35.42 -18.33 -8.67
CA HIS A 198 36.17 -19.36 -9.39
C HIS A 198 37.37 -19.78 -8.53
N ILE A 199 37.44 -21.05 -8.18
CA ILE A 199 38.67 -21.61 -7.60
C ILE A 199 39.68 -21.81 -8.73
N THR A 200 40.36 -20.73 -9.08
CA THR A 200 41.56 -20.82 -9.95
C THR A 200 42.79 -20.97 -9.05
N GLY A 201 42.97 -22.14 -8.51
CA GLY A 201 44.20 -22.52 -7.84
C GLY A 201 44.79 -23.71 -8.57
N ASP A 202 46.06 -23.57 -9.02
CA ASP A 202 46.92 -24.68 -9.38
C ASP A 202 47.14 -25.53 -8.10
N VAL A 203 46.11 -26.32 -7.74
CA VAL A 203 46.20 -27.24 -6.59
C VAL A 203 46.97 -28.45 -7.10
N GLY A 204 48.23 -28.48 -6.74
CA GLY A 204 49.22 -29.42 -7.20
C GLY A 204 48.70 -30.84 -7.37
N VAL A 205 49.24 -31.48 -8.40
CA VAL A 205 48.97 -32.85 -8.81
C VAL A 205 48.91 -33.80 -7.61
N GLY A 206 47.69 -34.26 -7.26
CA GLY A 206 47.48 -35.21 -6.16
C GLY A 206 46.21 -35.11 -5.33
N SER A 207 45.29 -34.13 -5.60
CA SER A 207 44.15 -33.84 -4.73
C SER A 207 42.77 -33.81 -5.41
N GLY A 208 42.53 -34.60 -6.45
CA GLY A 208 41.26 -34.64 -7.18
C GLY A 208 40.03 -34.70 -6.25
N ALA A 209 40.04 -35.59 -5.26
CA ALA A 209 38.95 -35.75 -4.29
C ALA A 209 38.72 -34.54 -3.39
N ARG A 210 39.74 -33.70 -3.12
CA ARG A 210 39.56 -32.45 -2.32
C ARG A 210 38.93 -31.33 -3.13
N VAL A 211 39.29 -31.22 -4.42
CA VAL A 211 38.71 -30.21 -5.33
C VAL A 211 37.25 -30.53 -5.59
N ASP A 212 36.89 -31.81 -5.76
CA ASP A 212 35.49 -32.22 -5.96
C ASP A 212 34.63 -31.99 -4.73
N ASN A 213 35.15 -32.23 -3.53
CA ASN A 213 34.44 -31.90 -2.28
C ASN A 213 34.21 -30.41 -2.11
N LEU A 214 35.17 -29.56 -2.47
CA LEU A 214 35.01 -28.10 -2.44
C LEU A 214 33.96 -27.64 -3.46
N ARG A 215 33.95 -28.18 -4.67
CA ARG A 215 32.92 -27.90 -5.69
C ARG A 215 31.53 -28.23 -5.20
N ILE A 216 31.34 -29.40 -4.56
CA ILE A 216 30.06 -29.81 -3.97
C ILE A 216 29.62 -28.81 -2.87
N VAL A 217 30.53 -28.38 -1.99
CA VAL A 217 30.24 -27.40 -0.95
C VAL A 217 29.80 -26.06 -1.55
N PHE A 218 30.53 -25.57 -2.56
CA PHE A 218 30.14 -24.32 -3.23
C PHE A 218 28.82 -24.45 -3.99
N ALA A 219 28.54 -25.55 -4.63
CA ALA A 219 27.27 -25.80 -5.30
C ALA A 219 26.09 -25.73 -4.30
N ARG A 220 26.20 -26.41 -3.16
CA ARG A 220 25.17 -26.36 -2.11
C ARG A 220 25.03 -24.98 -1.50
N MET A 221 26.16 -24.27 -1.33
CA MET A 221 26.13 -22.89 -0.84
C MET A 221 25.42 -21.95 -1.83
N ALA A 222 25.69 -22.09 -3.12
CA ALA A 222 25.03 -21.32 -4.17
C ALA A 222 23.51 -21.62 -4.24
N GLU A 223 23.12 -22.90 -4.13
CA GLU A 223 21.71 -23.29 -4.04
C GLU A 223 21.03 -22.67 -2.82
N PHE A 224 21.64 -22.79 -1.65
CA PHE A 224 21.13 -22.17 -0.41
C PHE A 224 20.97 -20.66 -0.55
N MET A 225 21.98 -19.96 -1.10
CA MET A 225 21.93 -18.51 -1.30
C MET A 225 20.89 -18.13 -2.34
N SER A 226 20.68 -18.93 -3.38
CA SER A 226 19.61 -18.71 -4.37
C SER A 226 18.22 -18.76 -3.72
N GLU A 227 17.97 -19.73 -2.84
CA GLU A 227 16.72 -19.80 -2.07
C GLU A 227 16.56 -18.62 -1.11
N GLN A 228 17.64 -18.20 -0.42
CA GLN A 228 17.59 -17.02 0.44
C GLN A 228 17.29 -15.74 -0.35
N THR A 229 17.88 -15.55 -1.53
CA THR A 229 17.63 -14.41 -2.42
C THR A 229 16.17 -14.38 -2.88
N LYS A 230 15.63 -15.55 -3.26
CA LYS A 230 14.23 -15.69 -3.65
C LYS A 230 13.28 -15.28 -2.51
N LEU A 231 13.54 -15.76 -1.29
CA LEU A 231 12.76 -15.40 -0.11
C LEU A 231 12.87 -13.91 0.21
N ALA A 232 14.08 -13.34 0.13
CA ALA A 232 14.31 -11.92 0.37
C ALA A 232 13.56 -11.04 -0.64
N LEU A 233 13.59 -11.40 -1.92
CA LEU A 233 12.84 -10.69 -2.96
C LEU A 233 11.33 -10.83 -2.74
N GLN A 234 10.85 -12.02 -2.44
CA GLN A 234 9.45 -12.27 -2.14
C GLN A 234 8.97 -11.42 -0.96
N ASP A 235 9.75 -11.35 0.11
CA ASP A 235 9.44 -10.54 1.29
C ASP A 235 9.39 -9.05 0.94
N ARG A 236 10.36 -8.54 0.15
CA ARG A 236 10.33 -7.14 -0.36
C ARG A 236 9.06 -6.84 -1.14
N VAL A 237 8.66 -7.72 -2.05
CA VAL A 237 7.44 -7.54 -2.87
C VAL A 237 6.20 -7.47 -1.99
N TYR A 238 6.03 -8.41 -1.07
CA TYR A 238 4.86 -8.43 -0.19
C TYR A 238 4.83 -7.26 0.79
N ARG A 239 5.96 -6.87 1.36
CA ARG A 239 6.05 -5.69 2.25
C ARG A 239 5.73 -4.40 1.51
N THR A 240 6.22 -4.26 0.27
CA THR A 240 5.88 -3.10 -0.57
C THR A 240 4.40 -3.06 -0.87
N ALA A 241 3.80 -4.19 -1.27
CA ALA A 241 2.37 -4.28 -1.52
C ALA A 241 1.53 -3.95 -0.27
N ALA A 242 1.89 -4.50 0.89
CA ALA A 242 1.24 -4.19 2.17
C ALA A 242 1.35 -2.70 2.54
N ALA A 243 2.51 -2.08 2.33
CA ALA A 243 2.70 -0.65 2.58
C ALA A 243 1.80 0.22 1.69
N LEU A 244 1.70 -0.11 0.40
CA LEU A 244 0.85 0.61 -0.53
C LEU A 244 -0.64 0.42 -0.22
N ARG A 245 -1.07 -0.77 0.24
CA ARG A 245 -2.43 -1.04 0.75
C ARG A 245 -2.75 -0.22 2.01
N LEU A 246 -1.81 -0.12 2.95
CA LEU A 246 -1.98 0.72 4.14
C LEU A 246 -2.14 2.20 3.76
N ILE A 247 -1.38 2.70 2.78
CA ILE A 247 -1.55 4.06 2.25
C ILE A 247 -2.95 4.22 1.65
N ALA A 248 -3.37 3.29 0.78
CA ALA A 248 -4.72 3.29 0.19
C ALA A 248 -5.80 3.30 1.28
N GLY A 249 -5.67 2.44 2.29
CA GLY A 249 -6.59 2.37 3.43
C GLY A 249 -6.62 3.65 4.26
N ARG A 250 -5.47 4.34 4.44
CA ARG A 250 -5.40 5.63 5.14
C ARG A 250 -6.22 6.71 4.43
N VAL A 251 -6.11 6.79 3.12
CA VAL A 251 -6.70 7.90 2.35
C VAL A 251 -7.98 7.53 1.61
N GLY A 252 -8.39 6.28 1.62
CA GLY A 252 -9.56 5.81 0.87
C GLY A 252 -10.87 6.46 1.30
N GLY A 253 -11.00 6.84 2.58
CA GLY A 253 -12.14 7.57 3.09
C GLY A 253 -12.17 9.07 2.73
N TYR A 254 -11.06 9.64 2.28
CA TYR A 254 -11.03 11.04 1.84
C TYR A 254 -11.66 11.17 0.45
N PRO A 255 -12.47 12.21 0.19
CA PRO A 255 -13.07 12.41 -1.12
C PRO A 255 -12.02 12.82 -2.16
N GLY A 256 -12.31 12.51 -3.41
CA GLY A 256 -11.53 12.94 -4.58
C GLY A 256 -10.23 12.18 -4.80
N ARG A 257 -9.53 12.56 -5.86
CA ARG A 257 -8.25 11.95 -6.28
C ARG A 257 -7.12 12.32 -5.31
N LYS A 258 -6.30 11.34 -4.97
CA LYS A 258 -5.07 11.48 -4.19
C LYS A 258 -3.86 11.12 -5.02
N ASN A 259 -2.76 11.83 -4.85
CA ASN A 259 -1.51 11.55 -5.54
C ASN A 259 -0.53 10.85 -4.60
N LEU A 260 -0.09 9.67 -4.98
CA LEU A 260 1.02 8.98 -4.31
C LEU A 260 2.28 9.15 -5.16
N ILE A 261 3.22 9.94 -4.68
CA ILE A 261 4.54 10.10 -5.29
C ILE A 261 5.47 9.09 -4.64
N TRP A 262 5.74 8.01 -5.35
CA TRP A 262 6.56 6.91 -4.90
C TRP A 262 7.96 7.03 -5.47
N VAL A 263 8.92 7.44 -4.63
CA VAL A 263 10.34 7.59 -5.00
C VAL A 263 11.06 6.30 -4.64
N SER A 264 11.39 5.50 -5.65
CA SER A 264 11.89 4.13 -5.50
C SER A 264 12.77 3.73 -6.68
N ALA A 265 13.69 2.79 -6.47
CA ALA A 265 14.33 2.09 -7.57
C ALA A 265 13.48 0.93 -8.12
N GLY A 266 12.35 0.62 -7.50
CA GLY A 266 11.46 -0.47 -7.87
C GLY A 266 12.03 -1.85 -7.54
N PHE A 267 11.26 -2.88 -7.88
CA PHE A 267 11.67 -4.28 -7.79
C PHE A 267 11.27 -4.99 -9.09
N PRO A 268 11.97 -6.07 -9.49
CA PRO A 268 11.65 -6.77 -10.74
C PRO A 268 10.28 -7.47 -10.67
N ILE A 269 9.46 -7.29 -11.72
CA ILE A 269 8.14 -7.95 -11.87
C ILE A 269 8.32 -9.43 -12.13
N ASP A 270 9.21 -9.75 -13.07
CA ASP A 270 9.54 -11.10 -13.45
C ASP A 270 10.92 -11.45 -12.93
N VAL A 271 10.96 -12.38 -12.02
CA VAL A 271 12.21 -13.02 -11.63
C VAL A 271 12.49 -14.11 -12.63
N THR A 272 12.87 -13.73 -13.85
CA THR A 272 13.45 -14.68 -14.79
C THR A 272 14.86 -14.96 -14.33
N SER A 273 14.97 -16.08 -13.61
CA SER A 273 16.19 -16.84 -13.42
C SER A 273 17.49 -16.02 -13.29
N GLN A 274 17.90 -15.77 -12.09
CA GLN A 274 19.34 -15.85 -11.85
C GLN A 274 19.73 -17.30 -12.21
N VAL A 275 20.27 -17.48 -13.41
CA VAL A 275 20.90 -18.75 -13.79
C VAL A 275 22.14 -18.85 -12.93
N VAL A 276 22.01 -19.51 -11.78
CA VAL A 276 23.20 -19.98 -11.07
C VAL A 276 23.74 -21.11 -11.94
N GLN A 277 24.74 -20.81 -12.75
CA GLN A 277 25.47 -21.84 -13.49
C GLN A 277 26.26 -22.68 -12.48
N LEU A 278 25.60 -23.66 -11.91
CA LEU A 278 26.29 -24.69 -11.13
C LEU A 278 26.88 -25.70 -12.12
N THR A 279 28.16 -25.58 -12.39
CA THR A 279 28.93 -26.61 -13.11
C THR A 279 29.18 -27.79 -12.19
N THR A 280 28.13 -28.49 -11.73
CA THR A 280 28.32 -29.81 -11.10
C THR A 280 27.02 -30.59 -11.10
N ASP A 281 26.78 -31.30 -12.17
CA ASP A 281 25.96 -32.48 -12.06
C ASP A 281 26.95 -33.65 -11.88
N SER A 282 27.01 -34.20 -10.68
CA SER A 282 27.84 -35.36 -10.38
C SER A 282 27.51 -36.57 -11.28
N ASP A 283 26.24 -36.65 -11.74
CA ASP A 283 25.77 -37.70 -12.62
C ASP A 283 26.17 -37.47 -14.09
N LEU A 284 26.27 -36.20 -14.52
CA LEU A 284 26.73 -35.84 -15.86
C LEU A 284 28.26 -35.87 -15.97
N LEU A 285 28.97 -35.57 -14.89
CA LEU A 285 30.42 -35.74 -14.80
C LEU A 285 30.81 -37.22 -14.78
N ALA A 286 30.02 -38.10 -14.15
CA ALA A 286 30.19 -39.53 -14.16
C ALA A 286 29.95 -40.13 -15.57
N GLN A 287 29.22 -39.46 -16.44
CA GLN A 287 28.99 -39.84 -17.85
C GLN A 287 29.97 -39.18 -18.83
N GLY A 288 30.98 -38.44 -18.33
CA GLY A 288 32.02 -37.84 -19.16
C GLY A 288 31.60 -36.59 -19.96
N ASN A 289 30.45 -36.01 -19.65
CA ASN A 289 29.97 -34.78 -20.29
C ASN A 289 30.41 -33.53 -19.50
N THR A 290 31.55 -32.97 -19.85
CA THR A 290 32.16 -31.81 -19.17
C THR A 290 31.48 -30.47 -19.49
N ASN A 291 30.45 -30.45 -20.38
CA ASN A 291 29.79 -29.22 -20.85
C ASN A 291 28.36 -29.03 -20.31
N ALA A 292 27.89 -29.93 -19.46
CA ALA A 292 26.56 -29.79 -18.89
C ALA A 292 26.56 -28.80 -17.71
N THR A 293 25.98 -27.67 -17.93
CA THR A 293 25.68 -26.68 -16.87
C THR A 293 24.23 -26.87 -16.43
N PRO A 294 23.96 -27.33 -15.19
CA PRO A 294 22.61 -27.35 -14.69
C PRO A 294 22.09 -25.91 -14.57
N GLN A 295 20.96 -25.65 -15.20
CA GLN A 295 20.27 -24.36 -15.11
C GLN A 295 19.08 -24.52 -14.16
N VAL A 296 19.15 -23.94 -12.98
CA VAL A 296 17.98 -23.79 -12.12
C VAL A 296 17.23 -22.55 -12.60
N ARG A 297 16.11 -22.78 -13.29
CA ARG A 297 15.23 -21.71 -13.74
C ARG A 297 14.17 -21.45 -12.69
N VAL A 298 14.25 -20.35 -11.99
CA VAL A 298 13.20 -19.88 -11.11
C VAL A 298 12.40 -18.83 -11.87
N GLU A 299 11.21 -19.19 -12.36
CA GLU A 299 10.27 -18.23 -12.94
C GLU A 299 9.25 -17.89 -11.86
N GLN A 300 9.19 -16.62 -11.45
CA GLN A 300 8.15 -16.10 -10.58
C GLN A 300 7.72 -14.75 -11.12
N SER A 301 6.44 -14.63 -11.50
CA SER A 301 5.85 -13.38 -11.96
C SER A 301 4.96 -12.78 -10.87
N TYR A 302 5.10 -11.47 -10.65
CA TYR A 302 4.28 -10.68 -9.73
C TYR A 302 3.33 -9.75 -10.48
N GLU A 303 3.15 -9.93 -11.78
CA GLU A 303 2.34 -9.05 -12.63
C GLU A 303 0.89 -8.97 -12.14
N ASP A 304 0.28 -10.11 -11.80
CA ASP A 304 -1.09 -10.14 -11.28
C ASP A 304 -1.22 -9.44 -9.93
N LEU A 305 -0.23 -9.62 -9.03
CA LEU A 305 -0.18 -8.92 -7.75
C LEU A 305 -0.11 -7.39 -7.96
N LEU A 306 0.73 -6.92 -8.89
CA LEU A 306 0.86 -5.49 -9.18
C LEU A 306 -0.41 -4.90 -9.79
N ARG A 307 -1.06 -5.61 -10.70
CA ARG A 307 -2.35 -5.19 -11.26
C ARG A 307 -3.44 -5.15 -10.19
N GLU A 308 -3.49 -6.16 -9.34
CA GLU A 308 -4.42 -6.20 -8.20
C GLU A 308 -4.21 -5.01 -7.28
N LEU A 309 -2.96 -4.74 -6.90
CA LEU A 309 -2.58 -3.60 -6.08
C LEU A 309 -2.93 -2.26 -6.73
N ALA A 310 -2.68 -2.11 -8.04
CA ALA A 310 -3.07 -0.92 -8.79
C ALA A 310 -4.59 -0.71 -8.78
N SER A 311 -5.38 -1.80 -8.88
CA SER A 311 -6.84 -1.74 -8.77
C SER A 311 -7.28 -1.29 -7.36
N GLU A 312 -6.68 -1.85 -6.31
CA GLU A 312 -6.98 -1.48 -4.91
C GLU A 312 -6.65 0.00 -4.64
N LEU A 313 -5.50 0.47 -5.11
CA LEU A 313 -5.11 1.89 -5.05
C LEU A 313 -6.12 2.79 -5.77
N THR A 314 -6.58 2.36 -6.94
CA THR A 314 -7.54 3.11 -7.74
C THR A 314 -8.93 3.13 -7.11
N ASP A 315 -9.35 2.06 -6.45
CA ASP A 315 -10.61 2.00 -5.71
C ASP A 315 -10.60 2.98 -4.53
N ALA A 316 -9.42 3.23 -3.95
CA ALA A 316 -9.17 4.29 -2.98
C ALA A 316 -8.95 5.67 -3.65
N GLN A 317 -9.13 5.82 -4.96
CA GLN A 317 -8.83 7.01 -5.77
C GLN A 317 -7.39 7.52 -5.61
N VAL A 318 -6.44 6.60 -5.45
CA VAL A 318 -5.00 6.90 -5.37
C VAL A 318 -4.36 6.65 -6.72
N SER A 319 -3.74 7.67 -7.29
CA SER A 319 -2.95 7.57 -8.51
C SER A 319 -1.47 7.60 -8.17
N VAL A 320 -0.73 6.62 -8.67
CA VAL A 320 0.70 6.45 -8.39
C VAL A 320 1.53 7.22 -9.41
N TYR A 321 2.33 8.13 -8.91
CA TYR A 321 3.39 8.81 -9.65
C TYR A 321 4.71 8.23 -9.19
N SER A 322 5.21 7.28 -9.96
CA SER A 322 6.48 6.64 -9.64
C SER A 322 7.66 7.42 -10.22
N VAL A 323 8.63 7.67 -9.36
CA VAL A 323 9.84 8.41 -9.69
C VAL A 323 11.04 7.50 -9.45
N ASP A 324 11.81 7.22 -10.51
CA ASP A 324 13.03 6.42 -10.38
C ASP A 324 14.04 7.15 -9.48
N ALA A 325 14.33 6.57 -8.33
CA ALA A 325 15.23 7.14 -7.33
C ALA A 325 16.70 7.12 -7.76
N ARG A 326 17.04 6.26 -8.73
CA ARG A 326 18.39 6.22 -9.32
C ARG A 326 18.60 7.50 -10.11
N GLY A 327 19.63 8.24 -9.78
CA GLY A 327 20.04 9.42 -10.55
C GLY A 327 20.44 9.06 -11.99
N LEU A 328 21.43 9.74 -12.56
CA LEU A 328 22.07 9.21 -13.76
C LEU A 328 22.59 7.82 -13.42
N VAL A 329 21.89 6.79 -13.91
CA VAL A 329 22.43 5.43 -13.94
C VAL A 329 23.64 5.50 -14.86
N GLY A 330 24.78 5.97 -14.30
CA GLY A 330 26.05 5.81 -14.92
C GLY A 330 26.15 4.31 -15.20
N SER A 331 26.47 3.95 -16.45
CA SER A 331 26.72 2.54 -16.72
C SER A 331 27.70 2.07 -15.63
N THR A 332 27.48 0.90 -15.05
CA THR A 332 28.43 0.25 -14.12
C THR A 332 29.84 0.18 -14.70
N LEU A 333 29.97 0.44 -15.99
CA LEU A 333 31.19 0.67 -16.77
C LEU A 333 31.96 1.93 -16.36
N ALA A 334 31.28 2.96 -15.84
CA ALA A 334 31.89 4.24 -15.49
C ALA A 334 32.28 4.34 -14.00
N ASP A 335 32.02 3.30 -13.21
CA ASP A 335 32.46 3.25 -11.82
C ASP A 335 33.96 2.98 -11.76
N ALA A 336 34.75 4.09 -11.67
CA ALA A 336 36.19 4.03 -11.58
C ALA A 336 36.74 3.25 -10.35
N SER A 337 35.86 2.94 -9.37
CA SER A 337 36.19 2.11 -8.22
C SER A 337 36.28 0.61 -8.56
N ARG A 338 35.67 0.20 -9.70
CA ARG A 338 35.68 -1.17 -10.20
C ARG A 338 36.71 -1.38 -11.31
N GLN A 339 37.96 -1.14 -11.04
CA GLN A 339 39.08 -1.25 -12.00
C GLN A 339 39.30 -2.67 -12.55
N GLY A 340 38.34 -3.20 -13.32
CA GLY A 340 38.47 -4.50 -13.99
C GLY A 340 38.56 -5.72 -13.05
N THR A 341 38.32 -5.53 -11.76
CA THR A 341 38.24 -6.60 -10.76
C THR A 341 36.78 -6.86 -10.38
N ASN A 342 36.43 -8.12 -10.08
CA ASN A 342 35.15 -8.44 -9.46
C ASN A 342 35.10 -7.92 -8.02
N GLU A 343 33.93 -8.04 -7.37
CA GLU A 343 33.70 -7.58 -5.99
C GLU A 343 34.61 -8.25 -4.94
N VAL A 344 35.30 -9.33 -5.33
CA VAL A 344 36.28 -10.06 -4.52
C VAL A 344 37.73 -9.67 -4.90
N GLY A 345 37.93 -8.71 -5.81
CA GLY A 345 39.27 -8.24 -6.22
C GLY A 345 39.96 -9.10 -7.27
N MET A 346 39.26 -10.06 -7.91
CA MET A 346 39.83 -10.87 -8.98
C MET A 346 39.62 -10.22 -10.35
N LEU A 347 40.59 -10.39 -11.26
CA LEU A 347 40.49 -9.91 -12.64
C LEU A 347 39.36 -10.66 -13.37
N GLN A 348 38.44 -9.89 -13.97
CA GLN A 348 37.36 -10.45 -14.80
C GLN A 348 37.79 -10.52 -16.26
N THR A 349 37.35 -11.58 -16.95
CA THR A 349 37.43 -11.61 -18.42
C THR A 349 36.44 -10.61 -19.02
N GLY A 350 36.72 -10.11 -20.23
CA GLY A 350 35.80 -9.19 -20.91
C GLY A 350 34.41 -9.77 -21.12
N ALA A 351 34.29 -11.09 -21.28
CA ALA A 351 33.01 -11.78 -21.42
C ALA A 351 32.22 -11.83 -20.10
N GLU A 352 32.86 -12.12 -18.98
CA GLU A 352 32.25 -12.10 -17.64
C GLU A 352 31.77 -10.71 -17.27
N TYR A 353 32.60 -9.68 -17.52
CA TYR A 353 32.24 -8.31 -17.30
C TYR A 353 31.04 -7.89 -18.17
N GLY A 354 31.03 -8.25 -19.47
CA GLY A 354 29.90 -8.00 -20.36
C GLY A 354 28.61 -8.67 -19.90
N ALA A 355 28.67 -9.90 -19.43
CA ALA A 355 27.51 -10.61 -18.88
C ALA A 355 26.99 -9.95 -17.60
N HIS A 356 27.88 -9.49 -16.72
CA HIS A 356 27.51 -8.77 -15.50
C HIS A 356 26.80 -7.46 -15.80
N VAL A 357 27.33 -6.67 -16.74
CA VAL A 357 26.71 -5.41 -17.19
C VAL A 357 25.33 -5.67 -17.82
N ALA A 358 25.20 -6.68 -18.67
CA ALA A 358 23.92 -7.04 -19.29
C ALA A 358 22.88 -7.43 -18.25
N ARG A 359 23.27 -8.20 -17.22
CA ARG A 359 22.39 -8.56 -16.10
C ARG A 359 21.94 -7.33 -15.32
N ALA A 360 22.86 -6.49 -14.88
CA ALA A 360 22.55 -5.26 -14.13
C ALA A 360 21.59 -4.34 -14.89
N ASN A 361 21.78 -4.19 -16.21
CA ASN A 361 20.88 -3.42 -17.06
C ASN A 361 19.49 -4.05 -17.16
N SER A 362 19.41 -5.39 -17.26
CA SER A 362 18.14 -6.13 -17.28
C SER A 362 17.37 -5.97 -15.96
N GLU A 363 18.03 -6.05 -14.81
CA GLU A 363 17.42 -5.83 -13.49
C GLU A 363 16.91 -4.40 -13.32
N VAL A 364 17.68 -3.40 -13.76
CA VAL A 364 17.24 -2.00 -13.78
C VAL A 364 15.98 -1.85 -14.64
N GLN A 365 15.97 -2.44 -15.84
CA GLN A 365 14.82 -2.36 -16.74
C GLN A 365 13.59 -3.03 -16.14
N ALA A 366 13.71 -4.24 -15.60
CA ALA A 366 12.62 -4.96 -14.94
C ALA A 366 12.05 -4.18 -13.74
N SER A 367 12.92 -3.52 -12.96
CA SER A 367 12.49 -2.65 -11.86
C SER A 367 11.75 -1.40 -12.36
N GLN A 368 12.20 -0.80 -13.47
CA GLN A 368 11.49 0.34 -14.10
C GLN A 368 10.13 -0.08 -14.66
N ASP A 369 9.99 -1.32 -15.16
CA ASP A 369 8.72 -1.86 -15.65
C ASP A 369 7.71 -2.01 -14.50
N THR A 370 8.15 -2.34 -13.29
CA THR A 370 7.29 -2.30 -12.08
C THR A 370 6.73 -0.90 -11.82
N LEU A 371 7.62 0.10 -11.81
CA LEU A 371 7.27 1.49 -11.57
C LEU A 371 6.30 2.01 -12.65
N LEU A 372 6.56 1.68 -13.91
CA LEU A 372 5.72 2.03 -15.05
C LEU A 372 4.34 1.36 -14.96
N THR A 373 4.31 0.07 -14.60
CA THR A 373 3.05 -0.69 -14.50
C THR A 373 2.14 -0.11 -13.44
N LEU A 374 2.62 0.08 -12.22
CA LEU A 374 1.82 0.69 -11.15
C LEU A 374 1.33 2.09 -11.50
N ALA A 375 2.18 2.92 -12.11
CA ALA A 375 1.80 4.25 -12.54
C ALA A 375 0.67 4.21 -13.59
N ARG A 376 0.84 3.42 -14.66
CA ARG A 376 -0.15 3.33 -15.75
C ARG A 376 -1.48 2.71 -15.29
N GLU A 377 -1.41 1.62 -14.53
CA GLU A 377 -2.61 0.92 -14.08
C GLU A 377 -3.43 1.75 -13.09
N SER A 378 -2.80 2.62 -12.28
CA SER A 378 -3.47 3.52 -11.34
C SER A 378 -3.86 4.88 -11.92
N GLY A 379 -3.52 5.19 -13.18
CA GLY A 379 -3.83 6.46 -13.83
C GLY A 379 -2.90 7.62 -13.46
N GLY A 380 -1.71 7.33 -12.97
CA GLY A 380 -0.63 8.30 -12.76
C GLY A 380 0.41 8.29 -13.89
N GLN A 381 1.66 8.55 -13.56
CA GLN A 381 2.76 8.66 -14.51
C GLN A 381 4.07 8.12 -13.93
N PHE A 382 4.88 7.48 -14.77
CA PHE A 382 6.24 7.10 -14.43
C PHE A 382 7.24 8.14 -14.95
N PHE A 383 8.14 8.58 -14.08
CA PHE A 383 9.23 9.49 -14.40
C PHE A 383 10.56 8.73 -14.35
N LYS A 384 11.10 8.45 -15.54
CA LYS A 384 12.45 7.96 -15.70
C LYS A 384 13.40 9.15 -15.64
N THR A 385 13.81 9.52 -14.44
CA THR A 385 14.58 10.75 -14.23
C THR A 385 16.07 10.48 -14.40
N GLY A 386 16.74 11.32 -15.24
CA GLY A 386 18.20 11.44 -15.18
C GLY A 386 18.62 12.21 -13.93
N ASN A 387 18.24 13.50 -13.79
CA ASN A 387 18.72 14.37 -12.71
C ASN A 387 17.64 15.27 -12.08
N ASP A 388 16.38 15.16 -12.47
CA ASP A 388 15.32 16.06 -12.00
C ASP A 388 14.17 15.34 -11.30
N VAL A 389 14.46 14.66 -10.19
CA VAL A 389 13.45 14.12 -9.26
C VAL A 389 12.56 15.24 -8.73
N SER A 390 13.13 16.43 -8.51
CA SER A 390 12.41 17.60 -8.03
C SER A 390 11.31 18.04 -9.01
N GLY A 391 11.61 18.14 -10.31
CA GLY A 391 10.63 18.48 -11.34
C GLY A 391 9.56 17.40 -11.54
N ALA A 392 9.93 16.12 -11.45
CA ALA A 392 9.00 15.02 -11.51
C ALA A 392 7.97 15.09 -10.38
N VAL A 393 8.41 15.37 -9.16
CA VAL A 393 7.53 15.57 -8.00
C VAL A 393 6.60 16.77 -8.21
N GLY A 394 7.13 17.90 -8.69
CA GLY A 394 6.34 19.09 -8.99
C GLY A 394 5.24 18.84 -10.03
N SER A 395 5.58 18.15 -11.11
CA SER A 395 4.62 17.76 -12.16
C SER A 395 3.53 16.84 -11.63
N SER A 396 3.90 15.86 -10.78
CA SER A 396 2.96 14.92 -10.18
C SER A 396 1.92 15.62 -9.30
N ILE A 397 2.36 16.59 -8.51
CA ILE A 397 1.47 17.39 -7.67
C ILE A 397 0.54 18.26 -8.53
N ALA A 398 1.09 18.87 -9.56
CA ALA A 398 0.30 19.66 -10.49
C ALA A 398 -0.84 18.83 -11.09
N ASP A 399 -0.63 17.61 -11.48
CA ASP A 399 -1.65 16.74 -12.10
C ASP A 399 -2.87 16.46 -11.22
N GLY A 400 -2.71 16.36 -9.91
CA GLY A 400 -3.81 16.05 -9.00
C GLY A 400 -4.75 17.20 -8.69
N SER A 401 -4.47 18.43 -9.15
CA SER A 401 -5.21 19.62 -8.74
C SER A 401 -6.48 19.91 -9.57
N ALA A 402 -6.71 19.23 -10.71
CA ALA A 402 -7.98 19.25 -11.44
C ALA A 402 -8.07 18.07 -12.42
N TYR A 403 -9.21 17.41 -12.46
CA TYR A 403 -9.46 16.24 -13.30
C TYR A 403 -10.94 16.09 -13.64
N TYR A 404 -11.27 15.28 -14.63
CA TYR A 404 -12.63 14.90 -14.96
C TYR A 404 -12.95 13.56 -14.31
N MET A 405 -14.03 13.48 -13.54
CA MET A 405 -14.56 12.24 -13.02
C MET A 405 -15.61 11.69 -13.98
N LEU A 406 -15.39 10.49 -14.49
CA LEU A 406 -16.30 9.76 -15.34
C LEU A 406 -16.82 8.55 -14.57
N GLY A 407 -18.12 8.44 -14.35
CA GLY A 407 -18.75 7.29 -13.70
C GLY A 407 -19.62 6.53 -14.68
N TYR A 408 -19.51 5.19 -14.69
CA TYR A 408 -20.39 4.33 -15.47
C TYR A 408 -20.77 3.06 -14.70
N VAL A 409 -21.91 2.49 -15.02
CA VAL A 409 -22.34 1.19 -14.49
C VAL A 409 -22.01 0.15 -15.55
N PRO A 410 -21.13 -0.84 -15.27
CA PRO A 410 -20.79 -1.89 -16.21
C PRO A 410 -22.03 -2.66 -16.71
N GLU A 411 -22.12 -2.91 -18.01
CA GLU A 411 -23.19 -3.72 -18.58
C GLU A 411 -23.08 -5.19 -18.17
N SER A 412 -21.83 -5.71 -18.08
CA SER A 412 -21.59 -7.05 -17.54
C SER A 412 -21.74 -7.07 -16.03
N LYS A 413 -22.60 -7.96 -15.56
CA LYS A 413 -22.78 -8.24 -14.12
C LYS A 413 -21.92 -9.40 -13.62
N ASP A 414 -21.02 -9.92 -14.44
CA ASP A 414 -20.16 -11.03 -14.09
C ASP A 414 -18.98 -10.52 -13.26
N TRP A 415 -19.02 -10.83 -11.98
CA TRP A 415 -17.91 -10.52 -11.06
C TRP A 415 -17.02 -11.77 -10.95
N ASP A 416 -16.35 -12.07 -12.06
CA ASP A 416 -15.56 -13.30 -12.27
C ASP A 416 -14.09 -13.16 -11.85
N GLY A 417 -13.74 -12.03 -11.24
CA GLY A 417 -12.37 -11.73 -10.81
C GLY A 417 -11.41 -11.36 -11.95
N LYS A 418 -11.88 -11.31 -13.20
CA LYS A 418 -11.01 -11.00 -14.34
C LYS A 418 -10.81 -9.49 -14.50
N PHE A 419 -9.69 -9.14 -15.12
CA PHE A 419 -9.38 -7.76 -15.45
C PHE A 419 -10.31 -7.21 -16.54
N ARG A 420 -10.90 -6.03 -16.33
CA ARG A 420 -11.72 -5.27 -17.27
C ARG A 420 -10.93 -4.07 -17.76
N LYS A 421 -10.58 -4.08 -19.04
CA LYS A 421 -9.81 -2.98 -19.64
C LYS A 421 -10.71 -1.78 -19.88
N ILE A 422 -10.29 -0.61 -19.39
CA ILE A 422 -10.95 0.68 -19.64
C ILE A 422 -10.18 1.43 -20.74
N GLN A 423 -10.90 2.09 -21.62
CA GLN A 423 -10.36 3.02 -22.61
C GLN A 423 -11.19 4.30 -22.61
N VAL A 424 -10.54 5.42 -22.39
CA VAL A 424 -11.15 6.76 -22.49
C VAL A 424 -10.56 7.48 -23.71
N LYS A 425 -11.42 8.10 -24.48
CA LYS A 425 -11.03 8.96 -25.62
C LYS A 425 -11.67 10.32 -25.44
N VAL A 426 -10.95 11.37 -25.83
CA VAL A 426 -11.49 12.74 -25.93
C VAL A 426 -11.61 13.10 -27.39
N ASN A 427 -12.79 13.55 -27.82
CA ASN A 427 -13.12 13.91 -29.17
C ASN A 427 -12.60 15.32 -29.56
N ARG A 428 -11.49 15.74 -28.92
CA ARG A 428 -10.82 17.03 -29.20
C ARG A 428 -9.36 16.75 -29.57
N PRO A 429 -8.87 17.27 -30.71
CA PRO A 429 -7.48 17.04 -31.13
C PRO A 429 -6.49 17.73 -30.19
N GLY A 430 -5.31 17.13 -30.03
CA GLY A 430 -4.21 17.67 -29.21
C GLY A 430 -4.32 17.43 -27.72
N CYS A 431 -5.30 16.63 -27.27
CA CYS A 431 -5.43 16.21 -25.87
C CYS A 431 -4.59 14.98 -25.58
N GLU A 432 -3.90 15.01 -24.46
CA GLU A 432 -3.27 13.86 -23.81
C GLU A 432 -4.06 13.46 -22.57
N LEU A 433 -4.25 12.16 -22.37
CA LEU A 433 -5.10 11.60 -21.33
C LEU A 433 -4.29 10.70 -20.42
N ARG A 434 -4.48 10.88 -19.10
CA ARG A 434 -4.04 9.96 -18.08
C ARG A 434 -5.24 9.52 -17.25
N TYR A 435 -5.45 8.22 -17.18
CA TYR A 435 -6.56 7.58 -16.45
C TYR A 435 -6.19 6.14 -16.15
N ARG A 436 -6.88 5.47 -15.21
CA ARG A 436 -6.66 4.05 -14.92
C ARG A 436 -6.99 3.17 -16.12
N THR A 437 -6.17 2.17 -16.40
CA THR A 437 -6.31 1.32 -17.59
C THR A 437 -7.35 0.21 -17.43
N GLY A 438 -7.83 -0.03 -16.22
CA GLY A 438 -8.85 -1.04 -15.95
C GLY A 438 -9.10 -1.25 -14.46
N TYR A 439 -9.80 -2.35 -14.15
CA TYR A 439 -10.06 -2.82 -12.80
C TYR A 439 -10.31 -4.34 -12.81
N TYR A 440 -10.16 -4.99 -11.66
CA TYR A 440 -10.57 -6.37 -11.49
C TYR A 440 -12.05 -6.45 -11.14
N ALA A 441 -12.82 -7.25 -11.88
CA ALA A 441 -14.24 -7.49 -11.62
C ALA A 441 -14.40 -8.44 -10.41
N LYS A 442 -13.88 -8.05 -9.25
CA LYS A 442 -14.04 -8.78 -7.99
C LYS A 442 -15.40 -8.45 -7.39
N ASP A 443 -16.06 -9.46 -6.83
CA ASP A 443 -17.23 -9.22 -6.02
C ASP A 443 -16.79 -8.52 -4.72
N PRO A 444 -17.17 -7.25 -4.51
CA PRO A 444 -16.75 -6.52 -3.33
C PRO A 444 -17.28 -7.13 -2.03
N LEU A 445 -18.30 -8.02 -2.12
CA LEU A 445 -18.89 -8.72 -0.98
C LEU A 445 -18.26 -10.09 -0.70
N ARG A 446 -17.23 -10.49 -1.43
CA ARG A 446 -16.56 -11.80 -1.24
C ARG A 446 -15.13 -11.63 -0.75
N TRP A 447 -14.98 -11.03 0.41
CA TRP A 447 -13.68 -11.12 1.08
C TRP A 447 -13.44 -12.54 1.59
N ASP A 448 -12.26 -13.09 1.34
CA ASP A 448 -11.91 -14.44 1.75
C ASP A 448 -11.67 -14.50 3.28
N LYS A 449 -12.68 -15.00 4.01
CA LYS A 449 -12.62 -15.17 5.46
C LYS A 449 -11.48 -16.09 5.93
N ASN A 450 -10.90 -16.92 5.05
CA ASN A 450 -9.73 -17.75 5.38
C ASN A 450 -8.45 -16.91 5.50
N LYS A 451 -8.38 -15.77 4.82
CA LYS A 451 -7.29 -14.78 5.00
C LYS A 451 -7.33 -14.11 6.38
N ALA A 452 -8.48 -14.10 7.05
CA ALA A 452 -8.69 -13.39 8.32
C ALA A 452 -7.76 -13.85 9.46
N LYS A 453 -7.34 -15.11 9.46
CA LYS A 453 -6.61 -15.70 10.60
C LYS A 453 -5.18 -15.20 10.79
N ASN A 454 -4.53 -14.76 9.71
CA ASN A 454 -3.16 -14.23 9.72
C ASN A 454 -3.05 -13.08 8.69
N ASP A 455 -4.04 -12.21 8.65
CA ASP A 455 -4.06 -11.10 7.71
C ASP A 455 -2.94 -10.10 8.03
N PRO A 456 -1.91 -10.01 7.18
CA PRO A 456 -0.80 -9.10 7.40
C PRO A 456 -1.25 -7.63 7.38
N ASP A 457 -2.34 -7.32 6.67
CA ASP A 457 -2.88 -5.96 6.59
C ASP A 457 -3.48 -5.54 7.95
N LEU A 458 -4.21 -6.45 8.64
CA LEU A 458 -4.68 -6.20 10.00
C LEU A 458 -3.53 -6.08 11.00
N VAL A 459 -2.55 -6.97 10.91
CA VAL A 459 -1.37 -6.93 11.79
C VAL A 459 -0.62 -5.61 11.62
N GLY A 460 -0.41 -5.17 10.38
CA GLY A 460 0.18 -3.89 10.05
C GLY A 460 -0.65 -2.71 10.57
N ALA A 461 -1.97 -2.75 10.37
CA ALA A 461 -2.89 -1.71 10.80
C ALA A 461 -3.00 -1.59 12.33
N MET A 462 -2.86 -2.70 13.05
CA MET A 462 -2.90 -2.73 14.51
C MET A 462 -1.56 -2.41 15.17
N SER A 463 -0.48 -2.32 14.42
CA SER A 463 0.84 -1.94 14.95
C SER A 463 0.84 -0.50 15.46
N MET A 464 1.54 -0.26 16.57
CA MET A 464 1.65 1.08 17.15
C MET A 464 2.35 2.04 16.17
N GLY A 465 1.78 3.26 16.04
CA GLY A 465 2.30 4.28 15.12
C GLY A 465 1.95 4.06 13.64
N SER A 466 1.19 3.01 13.32
CA SER A 466 0.61 2.87 11.98
C SER A 466 -0.40 3.97 11.71
N PRO A 467 -0.52 4.47 10.47
CA PRO A 467 -1.50 5.50 10.14
C PRO A 467 -2.94 5.02 10.46
N ALA A 468 -3.82 5.95 10.79
CA ALA A 468 -5.23 5.65 10.96
C ALA A 468 -5.84 5.30 9.60
N LEU A 469 -6.56 4.19 9.48
CA LEU A 469 -7.27 3.79 8.26
C LEU A 469 -8.68 4.36 8.25
N THR A 470 -9.19 4.75 7.07
CA THR A 470 -10.45 5.49 6.94
C THR A 470 -11.47 4.83 6.01
N MET A 471 -11.22 3.59 5.55
CA MET A 471 -12.17 2.89 4.67
C MET A 471 -13.46 2.50 5.42
N VAL A 472 -13.35 2.10 6.69
CA VAL A 472 -14.48 1.96 7.61
C VAL A 472 -14.43 3.11 8.60
N VAL A 473 -15.44 3.96 8.59
CA VAL A 473 -15.50 5.16 9.44
C VAL A 473 -16.28 4.87 10.70
N PHE A 474 -15.74 5.27 11.84
CA PHE A 474 -16.39 5.13 13.14
C PHE A 474 -15.96 6.22 14.12
N ASP A 475 -16.85 6.50 15.08
CA ASP A 475 -16.52 7.22 16.30
C ASP A 475 -16.30 6.20 17.43
N SER A 476 -15.45 6.54 18.39
CA SER A 476 -15.22 5.73 19.57
C SER A 476 -15.18 6.58 20.83
N ARG A 477 -15.64 6.01 21.94
CA ARG A 477 -15.58 6.62 23.25
C ARG A 477 -15.03 5.63 24.25
N VAL A 478 -14.04 6.07 25.04
CA VAL A 478 -13.54 5.28 26.16
C VAL A 478 -14.21 5.78 27.44
N ILE A 479 -14.84 4.85 28.15
CA ILE A 479 -15.45 5.14 29.45
C ILE A 479 -14.42 4.85 30.52
N LEU A 480 -13.96 5.92 31.21
CA LEU A 480 -12.99 5.77 32.27
C LEU A 480 -13.64 5.14 33.52
N PRO A 481 -13.17 3.97 33.96
CA PRO A 481 -13.67 3.35 35.20
C PRO A 481 -13.11 4.07 36.43
N PRO A 482 -13.71 3.87 37.62
CA PRO A 482 -13.14 4.34 38.86
C PRO A 482 -11.72 3.79 39.10
N PRO A 483 -10.83 4.53 39.78
CA PRO A 483 -9.46 4.11 40.03
C PRO A 483 -9.38 2.78 40.77
N ALA A 484 -8.64 1.82 40.22
CA ALA A 484 -8.36 0.52 40.84
C ALA A 484 -7.07 -0.06 40.27
N SER A 485 -6.48 -1.06 40.96
CA SER A 485 -5.26 -1.72 40.48
C SER A 485 -5.46 -2.47 39.16
N GLN A 486 -6.66 -2.97 38.90
CA GLN A 486 -7.08 -3.58 37.65
C GLN A 486 -8.52 -3.19 37.36
N VAL A 487 -8.78 -2.78 36.14
CA VAL A 487 -10.07 -2.24 35.75
C VAL A 487 -10.51 -2.78 34.38
N LYS A 488 -11.83 -2.92 34.23
CA LYS A 488 -12.45 -3.12 32.91
C LYS A 488 -12.66 -1.78 32.25
N VAL A 489 -12.07 -1.59 31.10
CA VAL A 489 -12.19 -0.38 30.29
C VAL A 489 -13.19 -0.63 29.17
N PRO A 490 -14.39 -0.05 29.24
CA PRO A 490 -15.34 -0.11 28.13
C PRO A 490 -14.93 0.82 27.01
N VAL A 491 -14.92 0.27 25.79
CA VAL A 491 -14.71 1.00 24.56
C VAL A 491 -15.99 0.90 23.73
N GLU A 492 -16.63 2.01 23.50
CA GLU A 492 -17.84 2.10 22.66
C GLU A 492 -17.46 2.54 21.26
N PHE A 493 -18.12 1.94 20.28
CA PHE A 493 -17.97 2.23 18.85
C PHE A 493 -19.31 2.67 18.29
N LEU A 494 -19.28 3.63 17.38
CA LEU A 494 -20.43 4.02 16.55
C LEU A 494 -19.99 4.04 15.10
N ILE A 495 -20.34 3.00 14.37
CA ILE A 495 -19.91 2.77 13.00
C ILE A 495 -20.81 3.53 12.03
N ASN A 496 -20.21 4.23 11.05
CA ASN A 496 -20.95 4.85 9.96
C ASN A 496 -21.37 3.79 8.93
N PRO A 497 -22.66 3.43 8.85
CA PRO A 497 -23.14 2.34 7.98
C PRO A 497 -23.03 2.66 6.48
N LYS A 498 -22.73 3.89 6.11
CA LYS A 498 -22.48 4.29 4.71
C LYS A 498 -21.10 3.83 4.22
N THR A 499 -20.20 3.47 5.14
CA THR A 499 -18.83 3.05 4.83
C THR A 499 -18.59 1.55 4.93
N ILE A 500 -19.63 0.79 5.23
CA ILE A 500 -19.60 -0.67 5.29
C ILE A 500 -20.58 -1.29 4.30
N ALA A 501 -20.27 -2.50 3.87
CA ALA A 501 -21.13 -3.28 3.00
C ALA A 501 -22.18 -4.06 3.83
N GLY A 502 -23.31 -4.32 3.22
CA GLY A 502 -24.33 -5.19 3.79
C GLY A 502 -25.00 -6.00 2.69
N GLU A 503 -25.13 -7.30 2.88
CA GLU A 503 -25.87 -8.16 1.97
C GLU A 503 -27.36 -7.85 2.04
N GLU A 504 -27.99 -7.66 0.88
CA GLU A 504 -29.43 -7.39 0.82
C GLU A 504 -30.23 -8.63 1.20
N MET A 505 -31.16 -8.46 2.13
CA MET A 505 -32.04 -9.52 2.60
C MET A 505 -33.38 -9.53 1.82
N LYS A 506 -34.05 -10.67 1.78
CA LYS A 506 -35.33 -10.83 1.05
C LYS A 506 -36.44 -9.90 1.53
N ASP A 507 -36.36 -9.42 2.78
CA ASP A 507 -37.31 -8.49 3.39
C ASP A 507 -36.99 -7.02 3.13
N GLY A 508 -35.93 -6.72 2.32
CA GLY A 508 -35.41 -5.38 2.07
C GLY A 508 -34.50 -4.86 3.19
N GLY A 509 -34.21 -5.68 4.17
CA GLY A 509 -33.20 -5.40 5.19
C GLY A 509 -31.77 -5.61 4.68
N ARG A 510 -30.79 -5.45 5.57
CA ARG A 510 -29.37 -5.70 5.28
C ARG A 510 -28.71 -6.51 6.38
N HIS A 511 -27.83 -7.41 5.97
CA HIS A 511 -27.01 -8.21 6.86
C HIS A 511 -25.59 -7.62 6.89
N PHE A 512 -25.14 -7.14 8.05
CA PHE A 512 -23.84 -6.56 8.28
C PHE A 512 -22.94 -7.53 9.06
N GLY A 513 -21.71 -7.68 8.65
CA GLY A 513 -20.69 -8.43 9.37
C GLY A 513 -19.50 -7.52 9.72
N LEU A 514 -19.16 -7.43 11.00
CA LEU A 514 -18.07 -6.58 11.48
C LEU A 514 -17.18 -7.34 12.48
N GLU A 515 -15.88 -7.06 12.42
CA GLU A 515 -14.91 -7.47 13.44
C GLU A 515 -14.35 -6.23 14.13
N PHE A 516 -14.21 -6.32 15.44
CA PHE A 516 -13.70 -5.25 16.30
C PHE A 516 -12.45 -5.73 17.01
N HIS A 517 -11.39 -4.96 16.91
CA HIS A 517 -10.10 -5.25 17.53
C HIS A 517 -9.71 -4.08 18.44
N VAL A 518 -9.39 -4.37 19.67
CA VAL A 518 -8.90 -3.39 20.66
C VAL A 518 -7.60 -3.91 21.22
N ALA A 519 -6.51 -3.19 21.06
CA ALA A 519 -5.21 -3.50 21.60
C ALA A 519 -4.70 -2.34 22.46
N ALA A 520 -4.15 -2.66 23.64
CA ALA A 520 -3.49 -1.70 24.51
C ALA A 520 -1.98 -1.91 24.47
N TYR A 521 -1.26 -0.85 24.17
CA TYR A 521 0.21 -0.83 24.16
C TYR A 521 0.74 0.05 25.29
N SER A 522 1.87 -0.35 25.88
CA SER A 522 2.63 0.53 26.76
C SER A 522 3.23 1.71 25.97
N PRO A 523 3.70 2.79 26.63
CA PRO A 523 4.38 3.89 25.95
C PRO A 523 5.60 3.45 25.12
N GLU A 524 6.26 2.35 25.52
CA GLU A 524 7.43 1.77 24.83
C GLU A 524 7.04 0.87 23.63
N GLY A 525 5.73 0.67 23.38
CA GLY A 525 5.22 -0.10 22.26
C GLY A 525 5.02 -1.60 22.52
N LYS A 526 5.08 -2.05 23.77
CA LYS A 526 4.80 -3.45 24.13
C LYS A 526 3.29 -3.66 24.19
N LEU A 527 2.78 -4.69 23.52
CA LEU A 527 1.39 -5.14 23.64
C LEU A 527 1.14 -5.67 25.07
N ILE A 528 0.19 -5.07 25.77
CA ILE A 528 -0.20 -5.41 27.14
C ILE A 528 -1.44 -6.30 27.16
N ALA A 529 -2.47 -5.91 26.40
CA ALA A 529 -3.72 -6.65 26.30
C ALA A 529 -4.37 -6.44 24.94
N HIS A 530 -5.19 -7.39 24.52
CA HIS A 530 -6.03 -7.25 23.33
C HIS A 530 -7.35 -8.01 23.50
N VAL A 531 -8.36 -7.56 22.78
CA VAL A 531 -9.65 -8.23 22.65
C VAL A 531 -10.15 -8.12 21.23
N ASP A 532 -10.64 -9.24 20.71
CA ASP A 532 -11.26 -9.36 19.40
C ASP A 532 -12.72 -9.79 19.57
N LYS A 533 -13.64 -9.12 18.87
CA LYS A 533 -15.07 -9.38 18.89
C LYS A 533 -15.64 -9.35 17.47
N GLY A 534 -16.59 -10.23 17.21
CA GLY A 534 -17.35 -10.25 15.96
C GLY A 534 -18.79 -9.82 16.21
N MET A 535 -19.36 -9.14 15.22
CA MET A 535 -20.79 -8.85 15.14
C MET A 535 -21.30 -9.34 13.81
N ASP A 536 -22.34 -10.17 13.84
CA ASP A 536 -23.07 -10.67 12.69
C ASP A 536 -24.54 -10.26 12.89
N ALA A 537 -24.96 -9.19 12.18
CA ALA A 537 -26.19 -8.49 12.51
C ALA A 537 -27.12 -8.37 11.29
N PRO A 538 -28.18 -9.19 11.21
CA PRO A 538 -29.29 -8.97 10.28
C PRO A 538 -30.13 -7.78 10.76
N VAL A 539 -30.17 -6.71 9.96
CA VAL A 539 -30.99 -5.52 10.22
C VAL A 539 -32.19 -5.52 9.29
N LYS A 540 -33.37 -5.67 9.85
CA LYS A 540 -34.64 -5.66 9.11
C LYS A 540 -34.92 -4.31 8.47
N ALA A 541 -35.73 -4.29 7.39
CA ALA A 541 -36.04 -3.09 6.62
C ALA A 541 -36.64 -1.96 7.47
N ASP A 542 -37.48 -2.28 8.46
CA ASP A 542 -38.12 -1.31 9.37
C ASP A 542 -37.13 -0.56 10.25
N ARG A 543 -35.99 -1.17 10.61
CA ARG A 543 -34.93 -0.59 11.44
C ARG A 543 -33.75 -0.04 10.64
N LEU A 544 -33.63 -0.44 9.38
CA LEU A 544 -32.48 -0.10 8.54
C LEU A 544 -32.29 1.41 8.43
N GLN A 545 -33.37 2.17 8.23
CA GLN A 545 -33.31 3.62 8.11
C GLN A 545 -32.81 4.31 9.40
N ALA A 546 -33.19 3.80 10.55
CA ALA A 546 -32.72 4.32 11.84
C ALA A 546 -31.19 4.09 11.99
N TYR A 547 -30.71 2.88 11.67
CA TYR A 547 -29.27 2.60 11.69
C TYR A 547 -28.48 3.41 10.66
N LEU A 548 -29.03 3.61 9.45
CA LEU A 548 -28.39 4.44 8.42
C LEU A 548 -28.24 5.90 8.83
N GLN A 549 -29.12 6.39 9.72
CA GLN A 549 -29.05 7.76 10.22
C GLN A 549 -28.25 7.89 11.52
N GLN A 550 -28.36 6.94 12.43
CA GLN A 550 -27.82 7.01 13.79
C GLN A 550 -26.46 6.32 13.94
N GLY A 551 -26.08 5.44 12.99
CA GLY A 551 -24.90 4.58 13.10
C GLY A 551 -25.19 3.24 13.78
N ILE A 552 -24.24 2.33 13.71
CA ILE A 552 -24.31 0.99 14.31
C ILE A 552 -23.48 1.00 15.60
N PRO A 553 -24.11 0.89 16.79
CA PRO A 553 -23.40 0.88 18.05
C PRO A 553 -22.80 -0.49 18.35
N PHE A 554 -21.61 -0.50 18.95
CA PHE A 554 -20.98 -1.71 19.48
C PHE A 554 -20.16 -1.37 20.74
N ARG A 555 -19.95 -2.34 21.63
CA ARG A 555 -19.15 -2.18 22.85
C ARG A 555 -18.24 -3.37 23.05
N ALA A 556 -16.96 -3.07 23.28
CA ALA A 556 -15.96 -4.03 23.73
C ALA A 556 -15.44 -3.63 25.13
N GLU A 557 -14.88 -4.59 25.86
CA GLU A 557 -14.28 -4.34 27.18
C GLU A 557 -12.89 -4.97 27.22
N LEU A 558 -11.92 -4.22 27.74
CA LEU A 558 -10.54 -4.64 27.88
C LEU A 558 -10.12 -4.56 29.34
N ASP A 559 -9.53 -5.64 29.87
CA ASP A 559 -9.01 -5.67 31.24
C ASP A 559 -7.59 -5.12 31.26
N LEU A 560 -7.35 -4.05 32.04
CA LEU A 560 -6.06 -3.37 32.13
C LEU A 560 -5.70 -3.06 33.58
N PRO A 561 -4.43 -3.19 33.98
CA PRO A 561 -3.93 -2.60 35.21
C PRO A 561 -3.91 -1.07 35.13
N ALA A 562 -3.76 -0.39 36.26
CA ALA A 562 -3.50 1.04 36.29
C ALA A 562 -2.20 1.36 35.54
N GLY A 563 -2.18 2.44 34.75
CA GLY A 563 -1.02 2.81 33.94
C GLY A 563 -1.34 3.71 32.78
N GLN A 564 -0.32 4.03 31.99
CA GLN A 564 -0.45 4.80 30.75
C GLN A 564 -0.41 3.86 29.55
N TYR A 565 -1.32 4.06 28.61
CA TYR A 565 -1.49 3.21 27.43
C TYR A 565 -1.77 4.03 26.18
N ARG A 566 -1.52 3.40 25.05
CA ARG A 566 -2.09 3.77 23.76
C ARG A 566 -3.01 2.64 23.32
N LEU A 567 -4.30 2.94 23.20
CA LEU A 567 -5.26 2.00 22.63
C LEU A 567 -5.26 2.13 21.12
N ARG A 568 -5.03 1.00 20.45
CA ARG A 568 -5.23 0.89 19.01
C ARG A 568 -6.55 0.17 18.77
N LEU A 569 -7.45 0.83 18.05
CA LEU A 569 -8.79 0.32 17.73
C LEU A 569 -8.86 0.04 16.23
N ALA A 570 -9.47 -1.08 15.85
CA ALA A 570 -9.81 -1.35 14.46
C ALA A 570 -11.24 -1.90 14.34
N VAL A 571 -11.90 -1.52 13.24
CA VAL A 571 -13.15 -2.11 12.77
C VAL A 571 -12.93 -2.63 11.37
N ARG A 572 -13.25 -3.90 11.14
CA ARG A 572 -13.21 -4.54 9.82
C ARG A 572 -14.62 -4.86 9.36
N ASP A 573 -14.91 -4.53 8.12
CA ASP A 573 -16.07 -5.05 7.40
C ASP A 573 -15.75 -6.45 6.85
N THR A 574 -16.46 -7.48 7.28
CA THR A 574 -16.20 -8.87 6.90
C THR A 574 -16.68 -9.22 5.49
N HIS A 575 -17.42 -8.34 4.83
CA HIS A 575 -17.84 -8.52 3.44
C HIS A 575 -16.77 -8.00 2.45
N THR A 576 -16.17 -6.85 2.75
CA THR A 576 -15.21 -6.19 1.88
C THR A 576 -13.75 -6.38 2.29
N GLY A 577 -13.51 -6.72 3.56
CA GLY A 577 -12.17 -6.70 4.17
C GLY A 577 -11.67 -5.28 4.52
N PHE A 578 -12.44 -4.24 4.26
CA PHE A 578 -12.05 -2.86 4.54
C PHE A 578 -11.86 -2.62 6.03
N LEU A 579 -10.87 -1.81 6.35
CA LEU A 579 -10.45 -1.48 7.71
C LEU A 579 -10.63 0.00 8.01
N GLY A 580 -11.09 0.28 9.23
CA GLY A 580 -10.97 1.57 9.86
C GLY A 580 -10.17 1.44 11.14
N THR A 581 -9.27 2.38 11.44
CA THR A 581 -8.49 2.35 12.69
C THR A 581 -8.35 3.73 13.29
N THR A 582 -8.20 3.77 14.63
CA THR A 582 -7.83 5.00 15.35
C THR A 582 -6.93 4.66 16.54
N GLU A 583 -6.20 5.65 17.05
CA GLU A 583 -5.36 5.51 18.23
C GLU A 583 -5.80 6.49 19.31
N ILE A 584 -5.90 6.02 20.55
CA ILE A 584 -6.43 6.78 21.68
C ILE A 584 -5.40 6.73 22.82
N PRO A 585 -4.95 7.87 23.34
CA PRO A 585 -4.18 7.90 24.59
C PRO A 585 -5.10 7.58 25.77
N LEU A 586 -4.67 6.70 26.66
CA LEU A 586 -5.41 6.29 27.87
C LEU A 586 -4.53 6.37 29.10
N ASN A 587 -5.02 7.04 30.13
CA ASN A 587 -4.37 7.09 31.42
C ASN A 587 -5.33 6.56 32.51
N LEU A 588 -4.97 5.44 33.14
CA LEU A 588 -5.73 4.79 34.20
C LEU A 588 -5.06 5.07 35.54
N ALA A 589 -5.72 5.84 36.38
CA ALA A 589 -5.21 6.15 37.72
C ALA A 589 -5.19 4.91 38.63
N SER A 590 -4.11 4.72 39.40
CA SER A 590 -4.07 3.81 40.51
C SER A 590 -4.87 4.37 41.69
N LYS A 591 -5.39 3.49 42.55
CA LYS A 591 -5.96 3.91 43.86
C LYS A 591 -4.89 4.53 44.71
#